data_038efaa2bed14ff0d11ab6229eefa38c
#
_entry.id   038efaa2bed14ff0d11ab6229eefa38c
#
_cell.length_a   1.000
_cell.length_b   1.000
_cell.length_c   1.000
_cell.angle_alpha   90.00
_cell.angle_beta   90.00
_cell.angle_gamma   90.00
#
_symmetry.space_group_name_H-M   'P 1'
#
loop_
_entity.id
_entity.type
_entity.pdbx_description
1 polymer ?
#
loop_
_entity_poly.entity_id
_entity_poly.type
_entity_poly.pdbx_seq_one_letter_code
_entity_poly.pdbx_strand_id
1 'polypeptide(L)'
;MFLHKFFLNALCILLILHAYCQNDWKLEKQKNGISVFTKTMESSNFKAVKVEAILNGKLNKLDSIIRDVKNHNKWIYSTKDAYPIKYISSNEIIYYEQTTLPWPFKNRDVVIDMKLYMDTLRHTLTVHSQNADHVLPVKADIVRISFLTVDWNIKEDGKNNVAIQYSFTVDPGGSLSPWLVNLFAVSGPYETFSYLAKLLKGNSTH
;
A
#
# COMPACT_ATOMS: atom_id res chain seq x y z
N MET A 1 -27.95 -34.88 39.13
CA MET A 1 -27.20 -33.61 39.34
C MET A 1 -25.83 -33.60 38.65
N PHE A 2 -25.25 -34.72 38.27
CA PHE A 2 -23.95 -34.79 37.56
C PHE A 2 -24.04 -34.59 36.03
N LEU A 3 -25.12 -34.94 35.37
CA LEU A 3 -25.29 -34.79 33.92
C LEU A 3 -25.43 -33.36 33.46
N HIS A 4 -26.04 -32.50 34.25
CA HIS A 4 -26.23 -31.05 33.90
C HIS A 4 -24.91 -30.25 33.89
N LYS A 5 -23.94 -30.62 34.73
CA LYS A 5 -22.62 -29.94 34.76
C LYS A 5 -21.75 -30.35 33.58
N PHE A 6 -21.92 -31.53 33.02
CA PHE A 6 -21.18 -31.99 31.83
C PHE A 6 -21.65 -31.29 30.55
N PHE A 7 -22.95 -31.05 30.40
CA PHE A 7 -23.50 -30.34 29.24
C PHE A 7 -23.14 -28.85 29.23
N LEU A 8 -23.05 -28.21 30.41
CA LEU A 8 -22.70 -26.81 30.51
C LEU A 8 -21.21 -26.55 30.15
N ASN A 9 -20.31 -27.45 30.55
CA ASN A 9 -18.90 -27.36 30.19
C ASN A 9 -18.63 -27.66 28.71
N ALA A 10 -19.36 -28.62 28.10
CA ALA A 10 -19.26 -28.91 26.69
C ALA A 10 -19.74 -27.74 25.80
N LEU A 11 -20.78 -27.01 26.23
CA LEU A 11 -21.31 -25.86 25.55
C LEU A 11 -20.34 -24.67 25.60
N CYS A 12 -19.64 -24.43 26.73
CA CYS A 12 -18.60 -23.39 26.84
C CYS A 12 -17.38 -23.68 25.93
N ILE A 13 -16.99 -24.92 25.75
CA ILE A 13 -15.87 -25.32 24.89
C ILE A 13 -16.22 -25.09 23.41
N LEU A 14 -17.48 -25.32 22.99
CA LEU A 14 -17.95 -25.07 21.63
C LEU A 14 -18.00 -23.57 21.29
N LEU A 15 -18.24 -22.67 22.26
CA LEU A 15 -18.28 -21.22 22.04
C LEU A 15 -16.86 -20.59 21.90
N ILE A 16 -15.84 -21.23 22.43
CA ILE A 16 -14.45 -20.75 22.33
C ILE A 16 -13.86 -21.02 20.92
N LEU A 17 -14.39 -21.98 20.18
CA LEU A 17 -13.90 -22.31 18.83
C LEU A 17 -14.33 -21.32 17.74
N HIS A 18 -15.22 -20.36 18.00
CA HIS A 18 -15.68 -19.37 17.02
C HIS A 18 -14.98 -18.02 17.08
N ALA A 19 -14.00 -17.84 17.96
CA ALA A 19 -13.27 -16.58 18.12
C ALA A 19 -11.88 -16.59 17.48
N TYR A 20 -11.57 -17.50 16.56
CA TYR A 20 -10.47 -17.29 15.62
C TYR A 20 -10.95 -16.23 14.62
N CYS A 21 -10.69 -14.97 14.95
CA CYS A 21 -10.68 -13.91 13.97
C CYS A 21 -9.69 -14.32 12.89
N GLN A 22 -10.21 -14.90 11.79
CA GLN A 22 -9.39 -15.25 10.63
C GLN A 22 -8.78 -13.93 10.14
N ASN A 23 -7.51 -13.73 10.49
CA ASN A 23 -6.71 -12.72 9.85
C ASN A 23 -6.44 -13.22 8.42
N ASP A 24 -7.33 -12.87 7.49
CA ASP A 24 -7.29 -13.32 6.09
C ASP A 24 -6.04 -12.87 5.33
N TRP A 25 -5.14 -12.15 6.01
CA TRP A 25 -3.87 -11.69 5.46
C TRP A 25 -2.84 -12.80 5.47
N LYS A 26 -2.41 -13.23 4.29
CA LYS A 26 -1.34 -14.21 4.09
C LYS A 26 -0.01 -13.49 3.99
N LEU A 27 0.96 -13.84 4.84
CA LEU A 27 2.34 -13.39 4.72
C LEU A 27 2.98 -14.02 3.48
N GLU A 28 3.42 -13.19 2.53
CA GLU A 28 4.04 -13.62 1.27
C GLU A 28 5.57 -13.43 1.27
N LYS A 29 6.05 -12.37 1.92
CA LYS A 29 7.49 -12.07 1.98
C LYS A 29 7.81 -11.31 3.26
N GLN A 30 8.92 -11.69 3.93
CA GLN A 30 9.46 -10.95 5.07
C GLN A 30 10.98 -10.91 4.99
N LYS A 31 11.56 -9.72 4.96
CA LYS A 31 13.00 -9.51 4.93
C LYS A 31 13.32 -8.05 5.29
N ASN A 32 14.45 -7.83 6.01
CA ASN A 32 14.99 -6.50 6.33
C ASN A 32 13.99 -5.56 7.03
N GLY A 33 13.14 -6.08 7.92
CA GLY A 33 12.12 -5.28 8.61
C GLY A 33 10.92 -4.90 7.77
N ILE A 34 10.76 -5.48 6.58
CA ILE A 34 9.64 -5.27 5.66
C ILE A 34 8.88 -6.59 5.51
N SER A 35 7.58 -6.58 5.79
CA SER A 35 6.66 -7.72 5.65
C SER A 35 5.57 -7.37 4.65
N VAL A 36 5.37 -8.22 3.65
CA VAL A 36 4.34 -8.06 2.61
C VAL A 36 3.30 -9.15 2.77
N PHE A 37 2.06 -8.74 2.83
CA PHE A 37 0.90 -9.61 2.98
C PHE A 37 -0.06 -9.41 1.80
N THR A 38 -0.80 -10.47 1.45
CA THR A 38 -1.91 -10.40 0.51
C THR A 38 -3.18 -10.95 1.14
N LYS A 39 -4.32 -10.42 0.67
CA LYS A 39 -5.65 -10.92 1.03
C LYS A 39 -6.49 -11.06 -0.24
N THR A 40 -7.15 -12.20 -0.42
CA THR A 40 -8.13 -12.39 -1.49
C THR A 40 -9.41 -11.63 -1.15
N MET A 41 -9.95 -10.89 -2.12
CA MET A 41 -11.20 -10.14 -1.95
C MET A 41 -12.36 -10.98 -2.49
N GLU A 42 -13.39 -11.23 -1.69
CA GLU A 42 -14.55 -12.05 -2.08
C GLU A 42 -15.34 -11.47 -3.27
N SER A 43 -15.33 -10.14 -3.41
CA SER A 43 -16.06 -9.42 -4.46
C SER A 43 -15.24 -9.09 -5.71
N SER A 44 -13.99 -9.56 -5.81
CA SER A 44 -13.08 -9.12 -6.87
C SER A 44 -12.00 -10.17 -7.12
N ASN A 45 -11.59 -10.31 -8.38
CA ASN A 45 -10.45 -11.15 -8.76
C ASN A 45 -9.09 -10.55 -8.33
N PHE A 46 -9.10 -9.41 -7.61
CA PHE A 46 -7.91 -8.70 -7.18
C PHE A 46 -7.58 -9.02 -5.74
N LYS A 47 -6.28 -8.93 -5.44
CA LYS A 47 -5.79 -9.05 -4.07
C LYS A 47 -5.63 -7.67 -3.46
N ALA A 48 -6.06 -7.51 -2.22
CA ALA A 48 -5.56 -6.43 -1.39
C ALA A 48 -4.12 -6.77 -0.95
N VAL A 49 -3.27 -5.75 -0.90
CA VAL A 49 -1.88 -5.86 -0.46
C VAL A 49 -1.69 -5.01 0.78
N LYS A 50 -0.94 -5.53 1.75
CA LYS A 50 -0.52 -4.79 2.93
C LYS A 50 0.99 -4.94 3.13
N VAL A 51 1.65 -3.84 3.48
CA VAL A 51 3.06 -3.83 3.91
C VAL A 51 3.12 -3.32 5.34
N GLU A 52 3.84 -4.03 6.18
CA GLU A 52 4.24 -3.57 7.51
C GLU A 52 5.76 -3.42 7.52
N ALA A 53 6.25 -2.25 7.94
CA ALA A 53 7.68 -1.98 7.94
C ALA A 53 8.06 -1.08 9.12
N ILE A 54 9.26 -1.34 9.67
CA ILE A 54 9.93 -0.41 10.58
C ILE A 54 11.20 0.07 9.86
N LEU A 55 11.20 1.36 9.48
CA LEU A 55 12.28 1.94 8.70
C LEU A 55 13.05 2.98 9.53
N ASN A 56 14.37 3.01 9.38
CA ASN A 56 15.19 4.03 10.01
C ASN A 56 15.05 5.36 9.25
N GLY A 57 14.58 6.38 9.94
CA GLY A 57 14.37 7.72 9.41
C GLY A 57 13.34 8.51 10.22
N LYS A 58 13.23 9.79 9.93
CA LYS A 58 12.30 10.71 10.59
C LYS A 58 10.98 10.84 9.85
N LEU A 59 9.89 11.02 10.57
CA LEU A 59 8.54 11.18 10.02
C LEU A 59 8.46 12.35 9.03
N ASN A 60 9.03 13.51 9.36
CA ASN A 60 9.03 14.68 8.48
C ASN A 60 9.77 14.42 7.15
N LYS A 61 10.84 13.62 7.17
CA LYS A 61 11.55 13.24 5.94
C LYS A 61 10.69 12.32 5.09
N LEU A 62 10.00 11.38 5.70
CA LEU A 62 9.06 10.48 4.99
C LEU A 62 7.90 11.27 4.39
N ASP A 63 7.29 12.20 5.12
CA ASP A 63 6.26 13.11 4.60
C ASP A 63 6.76 13.87 3.36
N SER A 64 7.97 14.43 3.42
CA SER A 64 8.57 15.13 2.28
C SER A 64 8.79 14.22 1.07
N ILE A 65 9.19 12.96 1.27
CA ILE A 65 9.39 11.98 0.17
C ILE A 65 8.05 11.62 -0.47
N ILE A 66 6.99 11.41 0.33
CA ILE A 66 5.66 11.08 -0.18
C ILE A 66 5.06 12.25 -0.97
N ARG A 67 5.25 13.49 -0.51
CA ARG A 67 4.76 14.70 -1.20
C ARG A 67 5.51 15.03 -2.48
N ASP A 68 6.74 14.57 -2.62
CA ASP A 68 7.58 14.83 -3.79
C ASP A 68 7.26 13.90 -4.96
N VAL A 69 6.03 14.07 -5.48
CA VAL A 69 5.46 13.26 -6.56
C VAL A 69 6.40 13.15 -7.76
N LYS A 70 7.12 14.23 -8.12
CA LYS A 70 8.04 14.23 -9.28
C LYS A 70 9.20 13.23 -9.15
N ASN A 71 9.48 12.80 -7.93
CA ASN A 71 10.54 11.84 -7.63
C ASN A 71 10.00 10.45 -7.24
N HIS A 72 8.71 10.17 -7.40
CA HIS A 72 8.12 8.86 -7.13
C HIS A 72 8.81 7.73 -7.94
N ASN A 73 9.21 8.01 -9.16
CA ASN A 73 9.96 7.08 -10.01
C ASN A 73 11.32 6.63 -9.44
N LYS A 74 11.84 7.31 -8.43
CA LYS A 74 13.09 6.95 -7.76
C LYS A 74 12.93 5.87 -6.70
N TRP A 75 11.71 5.65 -6.22
CA TRP A 75 11.47 4.70 -5.12
C TRP A 75 10.22 3.84 -5.28
N ILE A 76 9.20 4.24 -6.00
CA ILE A 76 8.05 3.39 -6.30
C ILE A 76 8.42 2.45 -7.44
N TYR A 77 8.32 1.16 -7.17
CA TYR A 77 8.69 0.11 -8.13
C TYR A 77 7.96 0.27 -9.46
N SER A 78 8.72 0.20 -10.54
CA SER A 78 8.22 0.24 -11.93
C SER A 78 7.52 1.55 -12.34
N THR A 79 7.54 2.57 -11.52
CA THR A 79 7.02 3.89 -11.90
C THR A 79 7.93 4.50 -12.96
N LYS A 80 7.34 4.76 -14.14
CA LYS A 80 8.03 5.37 -15.28
C LYS A 80 8.03 6.90 -15.18
N ASP A 81 6.87 7.44 -14.85
CA ASP A 81 6.63 8.88 -14.83
C ASP A 81 5.61 9.22 -13.74
N ALA A 82 5.84 10.33 -13.05
CA ALA A 82 4.90 10.88 -12.08
C ALA A 82 5.04 12.40 -12.03
N TYR A 83 3.90 13.11 -12.03
CA TYR A 83 3.90 14.57 -11.95
C TYR A 83 2.61 15.09 -11.32
N PRO A 84 2.70 16.19 -10.53
CA PRO A 84 1.52 16.84 -9.98
C PRO A 84 0.71 17.50 -11.10
N ILE A 85 -0.60 17.32 -11.07
CA ILE A 85 -1.55 18.01 -11.96
C ILE A 85 -2.04 19.27 -11.26
N LYS A 86 -2.44 19.14 -10.00
CA LYS A 86 -3.01 20.24 -9.22
C LYS A 86 -2.75 20.05 -7.74
N TYR A 87 -2.34 21.14 -7.08
CA TYR A 87 -2.34 21.27 -5.63
C TYR A 87 -3.66 21.89 -5.20
N ILE A 88 -4.52 21.10 -4.54
CA ILE A 88 -5.82 21.59 -4.02
C ILE A 88 -5.60 22.36 -2.73
N SER A 89 -4.71 21.87 -1.88
CA SER A 89 -4.28 22.50 -0.63
C SER A 89 -2.85 22.07 -0.28
N SER A 90 -2.35 22.50 0.87
CA SER A 90 -1.08 21.99 1.41
C SER A 90 -1.13 20.48 1.72
N ASN A 91 -2.33 19.91 1.85
CA ASN A 91 -2.55 18.52 2.27
C ASN A 91 -3.29 17.67 1.23
N GLU A 92 -3.49 18.19 0.01
CA GLU A 92 -4.22 17.49 -1.03
C GLU A 92 -3.62 17.78 -2.40
N ILE A 93 -3.21 16.72 -3.10
CA ILE A 93 -2.51 16.77 -4.38
C ILE A 93 -3.19 15.82 -5.37
N ILE A 94 -3.60 16.34 -6.51
CA ILE A 94 -3.98 15.50 -7.66
C ILE A 94 -2.76 15.34 -8.55
N TYR A 95 -2.38 14.09 -8.83
CA TYR A 95 -1.22 13.78 -9.64
C TYR A 95 -1.43 12.60 -10.59
N TYR A 96 -0.61 12.57 -11.63
CA TYR A 96 -0.54 11.47 -12.59
C TYR A 96 0.60 10.53 -12.21
N GLU A 97 0.38 9.23 -12.41
CA GLU A 97 1.41 8.21 -12.30
C GLU A 97 1.27 7.17 -13.41
N GLN A 98 2.40 6.77 -14.02
CA GLN A 98 2.48 5.73 -15.02
C GLN A 98 3.41 4.62 -14.57
N THR A 99 2.91 3.38 -14.62
CA THR A 99 3.65 2.17 -14.28
C THR A 99 4.02 1.42 -15.55
N THR A 100 5.29 1.03 -15.67
CA THR A 100 5.79 0.18 -16.75
C THR A 100 5.49 -1.27 -16.47
N LEU A 101 4.93 -1.97 -17.44
CA LEU A 101 4.79 -3.42 -17.43
C LEU A 101 5.71 -4.06 -18.47
N PRO A 102 6.20 -5.31 -18.23
CA PRO A 102 7.01 -6.01 -19.20
C PRO A 102 6.20 -6.36 -20.46
N TRP A 103 6.85 -6.33 -21.59
CA TRP A 103 6.25 -6.77 -22.86
C TRP A 103 5.70 -8.21 -22.73
N PRO A 104 4.53 -8.57 -23.28
CA PRO A 104 3.69 -7.82 -24.24
C PRO A 104 2.60 -6.95 -23.61
N PHE A 105 2.63 -6.69 -22.31
CA PHE A 105 1.57 -5.95 -21.64
C PHE A 105 1.74 -4.45 -21.86
N LYS A 106 0.60 -3.77 -22.09
CA LYS A 106 0.57 -2.30 -22.12
C LYS A 106 0.88 -1.74 -20.71
N ASN A 107 1.50 -0.58 -20.65
CA ASN A 107 1.69 0.16 -19.42
C ASN A 107 0.34 0.51 -18.79
N ARG A 108 0.36 0.85 -17.51
CA ARG A 108 -0.81 1.37 -16.77
C ARG A 108 -0.58 2.81 -16.39
N ASP A 109 -1.64 3.57 -16.34
CA ASP A 109 -1.61 4.90 -15.74
C ASP A 109 -2.79 5.08 -14.78
N VAL A 110 -2.64 6.05 -13.90
CA VAL A 110 -3.69 6.45 -12.97
C VAL A 110 -3.56 7.94 -12.67
N VAL A 111 -4.68 8.61 -12.48
CA VAL A 111 -4.73 9.92 -11.84
C VAL A 111 -5.19 9.70 -10.41
N ILE A 112 -4.46 10.25 -9.47
CA ILE A 112 -4.61 9.98 -8.04
C ILE A 112 -4.94 11.29 -7.32
N ASP A 113 -5.96 11.27 -6.48
CA ASP A 113 -6.21 12.26 -5.43
C ASP A 113 -5.60 11.74 -4.13
N MET A 114 -4.56 12.40 -3.65
CA MET A 114 -3.82 12.06 -2.44
C MET A 114 -4.04 13.10 -1.36
N LYS A 115 -4.52 12.66 -0.20
CA LYS A 115 -4.76 13.47 1.00
C LYS A 115 -3.84 13.03 2.12
N LEU A 116 -3.16 14.00 2.73
CA LEU A 116 -2.20 13.77 3.80
C LEU A 116 -2.63 14.52 5.07
N TYR A 117 -2.54 13.84 6.21
CA TYR A 117 -2.82 14.43 7.51
C TYR A 117 -1.69 14.13 8.50
N MET A 118 -0.99 15.17 8.92
CA MET A 118 0.07 15.10 9.94
C MET A 118 -0.50 15.53 11.30
N ASP A 119 -0.48 14.61 12.27
CA ASP A 119 -0.77 14.91 13.68
C ASP A 119 0.57 15.06 14.43
N THR A 120 0.97 16.30 14.66
CA THR A 120 2.24 16.61 15.32
C THR A 120 2.24 16.26 16.81
N LEU A 121 1.07 16.23 17.46
CA LEU A 121 0.97 15.87 18.87
C LEU A 121 1.10 14.36 19.10
N ARG A 122 0.55 13.57 18.18
CA ARG A 122 0.62 12.11 18.22
C ARG A 122 1.82 11.55 17.45
N HIS A 123 2.58 12.39 16.76
CA HIS A 123 3.68 12.00 15.89
C HIS A 123 3.25 10.95 14.85
N THR A 124 2.13 11.21 14.16
CA THR A 124 1.58 10.32 13.15
C THR A 124 1.33 11.05 11.83
N LEU A 125 1.45 10.32 10.73
CA LEU A 125 1.06 10.75 9.40
C LEU A 125 0.11 9.69 8.81
N THR A 126 -1.06 10.13 8.38
CA THR A 126 -1.96 9.30 7.57
C THR A 126 -2.01 9.85 6.15
N VAL A 127 -2.03 8.93 5.18
CA VAL A 127 -2.21 9.28 3.77
C VAL A 127 -3.31 8.41 3.23
N HIS A 128 -4.27 9.03 2.58
CA HIS A 128 -5.31 8.33 1.81
C HIS A 128 -5.23 8.77 0.36
N SER A 129 -5.25 7.80 -0.55
CA SER A 129 -5.24 8.07 -1.98
C SER A 129 -6.26 7.21 -2.69
N GLN A 130 -6.91 7.80 -3.69
CA GLN A 130 -7.87 7.11 -4.56
C GLN A 130 -7.71 7.60 -6.00
N ASN A 131 -8.23 6.83 -6.96
CA ASN A 131 -8.27 7.33 -8.34
C ASN A 131 -9.16 8.58 -8.43
N ALA A 132 -8.69 9.54 -9.22
CA ALA A 132 -9.43 10.75 -9.58
C ALA A 132 -9.87 10.66 -11.04
N ASP A 133 -11.15 10.38 -11.27
CA ASP A 133 -11.68 10.18 -12.61
C ASP A 133 -11.87 11.51 -13.35
N HIS A 134 -11.86 11.45 -14.67
CA HIS A 134 -12.18 12.58 -15.57
C HIS A 134 -11.23 13.80 -15.49
N VAL A 135 -10.10 13.72 -14.80
CA VAL A 135 -9.12 14.81 -14.71
C VAL A 135 -8.24 14.90 -15.95
N LEU A 136 -7.84 13.75 -16.51
CA LEU A 136 -7.05 13.66 -17.74
C LEU A 136 -7.67 12.69 -18.74
N PRO A 137 -7.58 12.96 -20.06
CA PRO A 137 -8.01 12.03 -21.08
C PRO A 137 -7.21 10.71 -21.02
N VAL A 138 -7.85 9.61 -21.41
CA VAL A 138 -7.19 8.30 -21.52
C VAL A 138 -6.28 8.29 -22.75
N LYS A 139 -5.09 7.71 -22.60
CA LYS A 139 -4.12 7.54 -23.69
C LYS A 139 -4.38 6.20 -24.41
N ALA A 140 -4.32 6.18 -25.74
CA ALA A 140 -4.65 5.00 -26.54
C ALA A 140 -3.79 3.76 -26.26
N ASP A 141 -2.49 3.96 -25.94
CA ASP A 141 -1.53 2.86 -25.75
C ASP A 141 -1.27 2.50 -24.27
N ILE A 142 -2.04 3.08 -23.37
CA ILE A 142 -1.92 2.88 -21.92
C ILE A 142 -3.28 2.47 -21.38
N VAL A 143 -3.31 1.50 -20.47
CA VAL A 143 -4.55 1.11 -19.78
C VAL A 143 -4.72 1.98 -18.56
N ARG A 144 -5.81 2.76 -18.49
CA ARG A 144 -6.18 3.54 -17.33
C ARG A 144 -6.70 2.63 -16.23
N ILE A 145 -6.08 2.71 -15.05
CA ILE A 145 -6.58 2.10 -13.82
C ILE A 145 -7.83 2.86 -13.39
N SER A 146 -8.95 2.15 -13.28
CA SER A 146 -10.26 2.71 -12.93
C SER A 146 -10.59 2.61 -11.44
N PHE A 147 -9.87 1.77 -10.71
CA PHE A 147 -10.05 1.62 -9.27
C PHE A 147 -8.70 1.47 -8.57
N LEU A 148 -8.43 2.36 -7.66
CA LEU A 148 -7.27 2.36 -6.77
C LEU A 148 -7.67 2.95 -5.43
N THR A 149 -7.31 2.29 -4.34
CA THR A 149 -7.26 2.88 -3.01
C THR A 149 -5.93 2.56 -2.37
N VAL A 150 -5.34 3.54 -1.70
CA VAL A 150 -4.06 3.41 -0.99
C VAL A 150 -4.18 4.10 0.36
N ASP A 151 -3.81 3.39 1.43
CA ASP A 151 -3.80 3.93 2.77
C ASP A 151 -2.42 3.75 3.41
N TRP A 152 -1.93 4.80 4.06
CA TRP A 152 -0.76 4.78 4.90
C TRP A 152 -1.14 5.19 6.32
N ASN A 153 -0.72 4.39 7.29
CA ASN A 153 -0.71 4.74 8.70
C ASN A 153 0.74 4.68 9.18
N ILE A 154 1.28 5.83 9.54
CA ILE A 154 2.69 6.00 9.87
C ILE A 154 2.78 6.62 11.26
N LYS A 155 3.67 6.09 12.09
CA LYS A 155 3.93 6.60 13.43
C LYS A 155 5.43 6.62 13.71
N GLU A 156 5.92 7.63 14.40
CA GLU A 156 7.27 7.59 14.94
C GLU A 156 7.42 6.43 15.94
N ASP A 157 8.48 5.66 15.78
CA ASP A 157 8.82 4.51 16.61
C ASP A 157 10.22 4.69 17.20
N GLY A 158 10.27 5.33 18.36
CA GLY A 158 11.50 5.70 19.03
C GLY A 158 12.23 6.89 18.37
N LYS A 159 13.53 7.05 18.67
CA LYS A 159 14.26 8.29 18.35
C LYS A 159 14.52 8.52 16.86
N ASN A 160 14.52 7.50 16.04
CA ASN A 160 14.89 7.62 14.61
C ASN A 160 14.32 6.50 13.74
N ASN A 161 13.16 5.99 14.08
CA ASN A 161 12.45 5.01 13.26
C ASN A 161 11.01 5.48 13.00
N VAL A 162 10.43 4.99 11.93
CA VAL A 162 9.01 5.09 11.62
C VAL A 162 8.43 3.69 11.43
N ALA A 163 7.35 3.40 12.13
CA ALA A 163 6.52 2.23 11.92
C ALA A 163 5.46 2.57 10.87
N ILE A 164 5.39 1.77 9.82
CA ILE A 164 4.53 2.01 8.66
C ILE A 164 3.61 0.81 8.47
N GLN A 165 2.32 1.09 8.36
CA GLN A 165 1.34 0.20 7.80
C GLN A 165 0.81 0.83 6.51
N TYR A 166 1.04 0.15 5.39
CA TYR A 166 0.64 0.56 4.06
C TYR A 166 -0.28 -0.49 3.48
N SER A 167 -1.37 -0.10 2.86
CA SER A 167 -2.24 -1.03 2.15
C SER A 167 -2.77 -0.41 0.86
N PHE A 168 -3.02 -1.27 -0.12
CA PHE A 168 -3.67 -0.84 -1.35
C PHE A 168 -4.53 -1.96 -1.94
N THR A 169 -5.53 -1.52 -2.68
CA THR A 169 -6.32 -2.36 -3.56
C THR A 169 -6.39 -1.67 -4.92
N VAL A 170 -6.18 -2.42 -5.98
CA VAL A 170 -6.15 -1.89 -7.34
C VAL A 170 -6.81 -2.86 -8.32
N ASP A 171 -7.63 -2.32 -9.23
CA ASP A 171 -8.01 -3.00 -10.46
C ASP A 171 -7.03 -2.60 -11.57
N PRO A 172 -6.08 -3.46 -11.94
CA PRO A 172 -5.10 -3.12 -12.96
C PRO A 172 -5.69 -3.08 -14.38
N GLY A 173 -6.95 -3.45 -14.55
CA GLY A 173 -7.62 -3.54 -15.84
C GLY A 173 -7.07 -4.64 -16.76
N GLY A 174 -7.95 -5.17 -17.63
CA GLY A 174 -7.59 -6.19 -18.61
C GLY A 174 -7.21 -7.55 -18.02
N SER A 175 -6.81 -8.48 -18.88
CA SER A 175 -6.36 -9.81 -18.46
C SER A 175 -4.84 -9.78 -18.20
N LEU A 176 -4.44 -10.04 -16.96
CA LEU A 176 -3.04 -10.16 -16.58
C LEU A 176 -2.72 -11.62 -16.23
N SER A 177 -1.49 -12.05 -16.54
CA SER A 177 -1.02 -13.37 -16.16
C SER A 177 -0.78 -13.48 -14.65
N PRO A 178 -0.96 -14.67 -14.03
CA PRO A 178 -0.78 -14.85 -12.59
C PRO A 178 0.62 -14.44 -12.08
N TRP A 179 1.66 -14.65 -12.87
CA TRP A 179 3.02 -14.26 -12.48
C TRP A 179 3.18 -12.74 -12.37
N LEU A 180 2.54 -12.00 -13.29
CA LEU A 180 2.58 -10.54 -13.29
C LEU A 180 1.79 -9.96 -12.11
N VAL A 181 0.62 -10.53 -11.81
CA VAL A 181 -0.14 -10.18 -10.61
C VAL A 181 0.71 -10.39 -9.35
N ASN A 182 1.42 -11.54 -9.26
CA ASN A 182 2.32 -11.80 -8.13
C ASN A 182 3.50 -10.83 -8.05
N LEU A 183 4.09 -10.46 -9.20
CA LEU A 183 5.18 -9.49 -9.25
C LEU A 183 4.76 -8.16 -8.62
N PHE A 184 3.61 -7.63 -8.98
CA PHE A 184 3.11 -6.35 -8.47
C PHE A 184 2.49 -6.46 -7.07
N ALA A 185 1.93 -7.60 -6.68
CA ALA A 185 1.35 -7.79 -5.36
C ALA A 185 2.39 -8.10 -4.26
N VAL A 186 3.53 -8.67 -4.60
CA VAL A 186 4.53 -9.14 -3.61
C VAL A 186 5.88 -8.48 -3.82
N SER A 187 6.49 -8.64 -5.01
CA SER A 187 7.85 -8.14 -5.25
C SER A 187 7.88 -6.62 -5.37
N GLY A 188 6.93 -6.03 -6.08
CA GLY A 188 6.84 -4.57 -6.25
C GLY A 188 6.78 -3.80 -4.93
N PRO A 189 5.84 -4.10 -4.04
CA PRO A 189 5.77 -3.45 -2.73
C PRO A 189 7.04 -3.64 -1.89
N TYR A 190 7.62 -4.85 -1.89
CA TYR A 190 8.87 -5.09 -1.19
C TYR A 190 10.02 -4.21 -1.72
N GLU A 191 10.18 -4.10 -3.05
CA GLU A 191 11.22 -3.26 -3.66
C GLU A 191 10.96 -1.77 -3.40
N THR A 192 9.70 -1.32 -3.52
CA THR A 192 9.29 0.04 -3.16
C THR A 192 9.75 0.42 -1.76
N PHE A 193 9.44 -0.41 -0.76
CA PHE A 193 9.84 -0.14 0.62
C PHE A 193 11.35 -0.30 0.85
N SER A 194 12.02 -1.15 0.09
CA SER A 194 13.48 -1.27 0.12
C SER A 194 14.17 -0.01 -0.40
N TYR A 195 13.67 0.59 -1.48
CA TYR A 195 14.18 1.88 -1.98
C TYR A 195 13.84 3.03 -1.03
N LEU A 196 12.62 3.07 -0.51
CA LEU A 196 12.19 4.05 0.49
C LEU A 196 13.10 4.03 1.72
N ALA A 197 13.47 2.84 2.21
CA ALA A 197 14.39 2.68 3.33
C ALA A 197 15.77 3.28 3.05
N LYS A 198 16.28 3.16 1.83
CA LYS A 198 17.55 3.78 1.40
C LYS A 198 17.46 5.30 1.39
N LEU A 199 16.38 5.84 0.84
CA LEU A 199 16.15 7.30 0.80
C LEU A 199 16.01 7.89 2.20
N LEU A 200 15.30 7.22 3.10
CA LEU A 200 15.11 7.66 4.48
C LEU A 200 16.44 7.73 5.23
N LYS A 201 17.34 6.77 5.04
CA LYS A 201 18.68 6.78 5.64
C LYS A 201 19.60 7.88 5.12
N GLY A 202 19.25 8.54 4.02
CA GLY A 202 20.05 9.62 3.43
C GLY A 202 21.15 9.13 2.51
N ASN A 203 21.21 7.85 2.16
CA ASN A 203 22.07 7.36 1.10
C ASN A 203 21.48 7.75 -0.25
N SER A 204 21.87 8.95 -0.75
CA SER A 204 21.64 9.31 -2.14
C SER A 204 22.38 8.29 -3.00
N THR A 205 21.66 7.45 -3.69
CA THR A 205 22.24 6.67 -4.79
C THR A 205 22.58 7.67 -5.89
N HIS A 206 23.88 7.88 -6.09
CA HIS A 206 24.42 8.52 -7.30
C HIS A 206 24.10 7.68 -8.53
#